data_c912cc53d5f1ccd9ef50e1a24a421b93
#
_entry.id   c912cc53d5f1ccd9ef50e1a24a421b93
#
_cell.length_a   1.000
_cell.length_b   1.000
_cell.length_c   1.000
_cell.angle_alpha   90.00
_cell.angle_beta   90.00
_cell.angle_gamma   90.00
#
_symmetry.space_group_name_H-M   'P 1'
#
loop_
_entity.id
_entity.type
_entity.pdbx_description
1 polymer ?
#
loop_
_entity_poly.entity_id
_entity_poly.type
_entity_poly.pdbx_seq_one_letter_code
_entity_poly.pdbx_strand_id
1 'polypeptide(L)'
;MKRSGFSMIELVFVIVILGVLAAVAVPRFVATRTDAQVATARSDLASAQKAIVAKVFADNIDPTQSKAPDPNKSVRDQNGNFNKDWGDWIIEVAGLDGSRWKNTKGGEIPAARNGLNKSVKGENAVEPVGNTIQGGKAQKGGCGAVLGIETDSGIMVFAPNNLGQNNGHTSGITANQAKNDFCTLLSISYKNSAGVGNKLIPLASTGTVEF
;
A
#
# COMPACT_ATOMS: atom_id res chain seq x y z
N MET A 1 19.31 -10.87 59.34
CA MET A 1 18.63 -11.32 58.10
C MET A 1 19.60 -12.17 57.28
N LYS A 2 19.32 -13.49 57.10
CA LYS A 2 20.14 -14.36 56.27
C LYS A 2 19.80 -14.12 54.80
N ARG A 3 20.73 -13.60 54.02
CA ARG A 3 20.60 -13.47 52.55
C ARG A 3 20.92 -14.87 51.97
N SER A 4 19.90 -15.59 51.52
CA SER A 4 20.12 -16.80 50.71
C SER A 4 20.59 -16.38 49.33
N GLY A 5 21.81 -16.71 48.97
CA GLY A 5 22.34 -16.53 47.62
C GLY A 5 21.79 -17.62 46.70
N PHE A 6 21.56 -17.28 45.43
CA PHE A 6 21.20 -18.27 44.41
C PHE A 6 22.36 -19.24 44.15
N SER A 7 22.04 -20.52 44.04
CA SER A 7 22.99 -21.55 43.64
C SER A 7 23.39 -21.35 42.17
N MET A 8 24.67 -21.62 41.84
CA MET A 8 25.17 -21.57 40.46
C MET A 8 24.36 -22.45 39.52
N ILE A 9 23.88 -23.62 39.99
CA ILE A 9 23.08 -24.54 39.20
C ILE A 9 21.67 -24.00 38.90
N GLU A 10 21.05 -23.27 39.84
CA GLU A 10 19.77 -22.63 39.64
C GLU A 10 19.85 -21.56 38.53
N LEU A 11 20.95 -20.82 38.49
CA LEU A 11 21.16 -19.79 37.48
C LEU A 11 21.36 -20.43 36.10
N VAL A 12 22.17 -21.47 35.99
CA VAL A 12 22.39 -22.21 34.73
C VAL A 12 21.10 -22.86 34.24
N PHE A 13 20.30 -23.44 35.12
CA PHE A 13 19.02 -24.05 34.77
C PHE A 13 18.04 -23.03 34.19
N VAL A 14 17.93 -21.83 34.80
CA VAL A 14 17.07 -20.75 34.31
C VAL A 14 17.49 -20.25 32.93
N ILE A 15 18.80 -20.02 32.70
CA ILE A 15 19.24 -19.51 31.38
C ILE A 15 19.04 -20.54 30.27
N VAL A 16 19.18 -21.86 30.58
CA VAL A 16 18.92 -22.93 29.59
C VAL A 16 17.42 -22.96 29.23
N ILE A 17 16.54 -22.92 30.22
CA ILE A 17 15.08 -22.88 29.95
C ILE A 17 14.70 -21.64 29.16
N LEU A 18 15.21 -20.45 29.55
CA LEU A 18 14.95 -19.19 28.81
C LEU A 18 15.47 -19.27 27.36
N GLY A 19 16.65 -19.91 27.16
CA GLY A 19 17.22 -20.11 25.82
C GLY A 19 16.32 -20.97 24.91
N VAL A 20 15.80 -22.09 25.45
CA VAL A 20 14.86 -22.96 24.72
C VAL A 20 13.54 -22.23 24.40
N LEU A 21 12.97 -21.52 25.37
CA LEU A 21 11.74 -20.76 25.17
C LEU A 21 11.93 -19.63 24.16
N ALA A 22 13.05 -18.91 24.21
CA ALA A 22 13.37 -17.85 23.26
C ALA A 22 13.52 -18.39 21.83
N ALA A 23 14.14 -19.54 21.65
CA ALA A 23 14.34 -20.16 20.33
C ALA A 23 13.01 -20.48 19.60
N VAL A 24 11.94 -20.77 20.35
CA VAL A 24 10.61 -21.03 19.78
C VAL A 24 9.77 -19.74 19.64
N ALA A 25 9.92 -18.81 20.56
CA ALA A 25 9.09 -17.59 20.59
C ALA A 25 9.48 -16.57 19.50
N VAL A 26 10.78 -16.36 19.27
CA VAL A 26 11.27 -15.32 18.35
C VAL A 26 10.76 -15.51 16.91
N PRO A 27 10.79 -16.70 16.28
CA PRO A 27 10.30 -16.86 14.91
C PRO A 27 8.81 -16.52 14.75
N ARG A 28 8.00 -16.81 15.77
CA ARG A 28 6.56 -16.53 15.74
C ARG A 28 6.24 -15.04 15.77
N PHE A 29 7.00 -14.24 16.51
CA PHE A 29 6.78 -12.79 16.58
C PHE A 29 7.07 -12.08 15.25
N VAL A 30 8.05 -12.55 14.48
CA VAL A 30 8.36 -11.97 13.17
C VAL A 30 7.23 -12.20 12.18
N ALA A 31 6.66 -13.39 12.12
CA ALA A 31 5.53 -13.72 11.24
C ALA A 31 4.28 -12.88 11.57
N THR A 32 3.92 -12.79 12.87
CA THR A 32 2.74 -12.03 13.29
C THR A 32 2.83 -10.53 13.01
N ARG A 33 4.05 -9.96 13.03
CA ARG A 33 4.26 -8.55 12.68
C ARG A 33 3.90 -8.25 11.22
N THR A 34 4.33 -9.09 10.29
CA THR A 34 4.04 -8.89 8.86
C THR A 34 2.56 -9.07 8.58
N ASP A 35 1.91 -10.06 9.19
CA ASP A 35 0.46 -10.26 9.05
C ASP A 35 -0.34 -9.06 9.57
N ALA A 36 0.07 -8.48 10.69
CA ALA A 36 -0.53 -7.28 11.23
C ALA A 36 -0.36 -6.06 10.29
N GLN A 37 0.81 -5.92 9.66
CA GLN A 37 1.05 -4.87 8.67
C GLN A 37 0.16 -5.04 7.43
N VAL A 38 -0.03 -6.28 6.96
CA VAL A 38 -0.93 -6.59 5.83
C VAL A 38 -2.38 -6.26 6.20
N ALA A 39 -2.84 -6.66 7.38
CA ALA A 39 -4.20 -6.37 7.85
C ALA A 39 -4.44 -4.84 7.94
N THR A 40 -3.46 -4.09 8.47
CA THR A 40 -3.54 -2.63 8.54
C THR A 40 -3.59 -2.01 7.14
N ALA A 41 -2.72 -2.42 6.21
CA ALA A 41 -2.71 -1.90 4.85
C ALA A 41 -4.04 -2.17 4.10
N ARG A 42 -4.66 -3.32 4.34
CA ARG A 42 -6.00 -3.62 3.79
C ARG A 42 -7.08 -2.70 4.37
N SER A 43 -7.04 -2.43 5.67
CA SER A 43 -7.94 -1.50 6.33
C SER A 43 -7.75 -0.08 5.79
N ASP A 44 -6.49 0.36 5.64
CA ASP A 44 -6.15 1.66 5.07
C ASP A 44 -6.73 1.81 3.65
N LEU A 45 -6.57 0.81 2.78
CA LEU A 45 -7.10 0.82 1.41
C LEU A 45 -8.63 0.86 1.37
N ALA A 46 -9.28 0.10 2.24
CA ALA A 46 -10.75 0.11 2.32
C ALA A 46 -11.28 1.47 2.81
N SER A 47 -10.62 2.08 3.77
CA SER A 47 -10.94 3.41 4.28
C SER A 47 -10.67 4.50 3.24
N ALA A 48 -9.53 4.39 2.53
CA ALA A 48 -9.16 5.33 1.49
C ALA A 48 -10.18 5.39 0.34
N GLN A 49 -10.64 4.23 -0.14
CA GLN A 49 -11.66 4.18 -1.19
C GLN A 49 -12.94 4.94 -0.77
N LYS A 50 -13.38 4.77 0.47
CA LYS A 50 -14.57 5.47 0.99
C LYS A 50 -14.33 6.97 1.16
N ALA A 51 -13.17 7.36 1.70
CA ALA A 51 -12.81 8.75 1.94
C ALA A 51 -12.70 9.54 0.63
N ILE A 52 -12.07 8.96 -0.42
CA ILE A 52 -11.93 9.57 -1.74
C ILE A 52 -13.32 9.86 -2.33
N VAL A 53 -14.19 8.83 -2.37
CA VAL A 53 -15.55 8.98 -2.91
C VAL A 53 -16.30 10.07 -2.14
N ALA A 54 -16.31 9.99 -0.80
CA ALA A 54 -17.00 10.97 0.02
C ALA A 54 -16.48 12.40 -0.22
N LYS A 55 -15.17 12.59 -0.31
CA LYS A 55 -14.56 13.91 -0.50
C LYS A 55 -14.82 14.50 -1.88
N VAL A 56 -14.72 13.67 -2.93
CA VAL A 56 -14.99 14.10 -4.31
C VAL A 56 -16.43 14.61 -4.43
N PHE A 57 -17.41 13.88 -3.89
CA PHE A 57 -18.81 14.29 -3.96
C PHE A 57 -19.17 15.43 -2.99
N ALA A 58 -18.60 15.45 -1.78
CA ALA A 58 -18.90 16.50 -0.80
C ALA A 58 -18.39 17.87 -1.26
N ASP A 59 -17.21 17.92 -1.87
CA ASP A 59 -16.57 19.17 -2.29
C ASP A 59 -16.81 19.47 -3.79
N ASN A 60 -17.60 18.63 -4.48
CA ASN A 60 -17.85 18.73 -5.93
C ASN A 60 -16.54 18.85 -6.72
N ILE A 61 -15.57 17.97 -6.43
CA ILE A 61 -14.26 17.96 -7.08
C ILE A 61 -14.39 17.30 -8.44
N ASP A 62 -13.81 17.90 -9.47
CA ASP A 62 -13.72 17.31 -10.80
C ASP A 62 -12.49 16.38 -10.88
N PRO A 63 -12.68 15.05 -10.91
CA PRO A 63 -11.59 14.08 -10.94
C PRO A 63 -10.88 14.00 -12.30
N THR A 64 -11.40 14.68 -13.33
CA THR A 64 -10.80 14.69 -14.67
C THR A 64 -9.69 15.74 -14.81
N GLN A 65 -9.50 16.58 -13.82
CA GLN A 65 -8.42 17.56 -13.81
C GLN A 65 -7.05 16.87 -13.74
N SER A 66 -6.08 17.39 -14.46
CA SER A 66 -4.70 16.85 -14.47
C SER A 66 -4.01 16.88 -13.10
N LYS A 67 -4.48 17.77 -12.21
CA LYS A 67 -4.01 17.92 -10.82
C LYS A 67 -5.19 18.00 -9.87
N ALA A 68 -4.98 17.50 -8.65
CA ALA A 68 -5.95 17.56 -7.59
C ALA A 68 -6.01 18.94 -6.93
N PRO A 69 -7.15 19.31 -6.32
CA PRO A 69 -7.23 20.50 -5.49
C PRO A 69 -6.28 20.39 -4.29
N ASP A 70 -5.58 21.48 -3.95
CA ASP A 70 -4.80 21.55 -2.73
C ASP A 70 -5.66 22.12 -1.60
N PRO A 71 -6.06 21.30 -0.60
CA PRO A 71 -6.91 21.78 0.48
C PRO A 71 -6.21 22.81 1.38
N ASN A 72 -4.86 22.87 1.36
CA ASN A 72 -4.09 23.81 2.15
C ASN A 72 -3.74 25.10 1.42
N LYS A 73 -4.03 25.18 0.12
CA LYS A 73 -3.80 26.39 -0.67
C LYS A 73 -5.12 26.90 -1.20
N SER A 74 -5.56 28.01 -0.63
CA SER A 74 -6.73 28.78 -1.11
C SER A 74 -6.52 29.41 -2.48
N VAL A 75 -5.37 29.22 -3.11
CA VAL A 75 -4.97 29.94 -4.33
C VAL A 75 -4.63 28.92 -5.41
N ARG A 76 -5.45 28.89 -6.43
CA ARG A 76 -5.06 28.37 -7.73
C ARG A 76 -3.81 29.12 -8.18
N ASP A 77 -2.91 28.48 -8.92
CA ASP A 77 -1.83 29.20 -9.57
C ASP A 77 -2.40 30.30 -10.49
N GLN A 78 -1.54 31.16 -11.03
CA GLN A 78 -1.95 32.26 -11.92
C GLN A 78 -2.70 31.79 -13.16
N ASN A 79 -2.68 30.48 -13.46
CA ASN A 79 -3.37 29.82 -14.56
C ASN A 79 -4.65 29.08 -14.12
N GLY A 80 -5.02 29.18 -12.84
CA GLY A 80 -6.21 28.51 -12.31
C GLY A 80 -6.06 27.02 -12.07
N ASN A 81 -4.84 26.47 -12.15
CA ASN A 81 -4.59 25.03 -12.04
C ASN A 81 -4.44 24.58 -10.60
N PHE A 82 -4.88 23.38 -10.32
CA PHE A 82 -4.58 22.67 -9.09
C PHE A 82 -3.13 22.16 -9.13
N ASN A 83 -2.38 22.36 -8.05
CA ASN A 83 -0.94 22.11 -8.03
C ASN A 83 -0.52 20.83 -7.35
N LYS A 84 -1.45 19.98 -6.92
CA LYS A 84 -1.18 18.76 -6.18
C LYS A 84 -1.36 17.52 -7.05
N ASP A 85 -0.44 16.59 -6.97
CA ASP A 85 -0.61 15.28 -7.60
C ASP A 85 -1.76 14.52 -6.93
N TRP A 86 -2.58 13.80 -7.71
CA TRP A 86 -3.68 13.03 -7.16
C TRP A 86 -3.22 11.97 -6.15
N GLY A 87 -2.04 11.38 -6.33
CA GLY A 87 -1.48 10.45 -5.35
C GLY A 87 -1.22 11.10 -4.00
N ASP A 88 -0.66 12.31 -3.97
CA ASP A 88 -0.44 13.07 -2.73
C ASP A 88 -1.77 13.52 -2.09
N TRP A 89 -2.75 13.89 -2.91
CA TRP A 89 -4.10 14.22 -2.46
C TRP A 89 -4.81 13.00 -1.83
N ILE A 90 -4.68 11.81 -2.43
CA ILE A 90 -5.21 10.55 -1.88
C ILE A 90 -4.65 10.30 -0.49
N ILE A 91 -3.32 10.44 -0.31
CA ILE A 91 -2.66 10.22 0.99
C ILE A 91 -3.26 11.14 2.05
N GLU A 92 -3.44 12.41 1.74
CA GLU A 92 -3.96 13.41 2.66
C GLU A 92 -5.44 13.19 2.99
N VAL A 93 -6.29 13.06 1.98
CA VAL A 93 -7.75 12.89 2.15
C VAL A 93 -8.09 11.60 2.88
N ALA A 94 -7.37 10.54 2.59
CA ALA A 94 -7.57 9.25 3.22
C ALA A 94 -6.90 9.13 4.61
N GLY A 95 -6.10 10.14 5.01
CA GLY A 95 -5.33 10.08 6.25
C GLY A 95 -4.30 8.95 6.27
N LEU A 96 -3.72 8.63 5.13
CA LEU A 96 -2.73 7.57 5.03
C LEU A 96 -1.40 8.00 5.65
N ASP A 97 -0.79 7.10 6.42
CA ASP A 97 0.50 7.35 7.05
C ASP A 97 1.62 7.39 6.01
N GLY A 98 2.27 8.54 5.84
CA GLY A 98 3.35 8.76 4.87
C GLY A 98 4.59 7.87 5.09
N SER A 99 4.75 7.22 6.24
CA SER A 99 5.79 6.22 6.46
C SER A 99 5.48 4.87 5.81
N ARG A 100 4.19 4.60 5.57
CA ARG A 100 3.67 3.34 5.00
C ARG A 100 3.12 3.49 3.59
N TRP A 101 2.77 4.70 3.19
CA TRP A 101 2.18 5.01 1.90
C TRP A 101 2.95 6.13 1.20
N LYS A 102 3.07 6.04 -0.09
CA LYS A 102 3.67 7.11 -0.89
C LYS A 102 3.00 7.24 -2.26
N ASN A 103 3.13 8.41 -2.86
CA ASN A 103 2.83 8.63 -4.26
C ASN A 103 3.81 7.81 -5.13
N THR A 104 3.29 7.13 -6.15
CA THR A 104 4.06 6.20 -7.00
C THR A 104 4.91 6.92 -8.05
N LYS A 105 5.35 8.13 -7.84
CA LYS A 105 6.12 8.93 -8.82
C LYS A 105 7.05 8.06 -9.67
N GLY A 106 6.84 8.05 -10.99
CA GLY A 106 7.62 7.27 -11.95
C GLY A 106 7.14 5.83 -12.20
N GLY A 107 6.07 5.37 -11.54
CA GLY A 107 5.39 4.12 -11.85
C GLY A 107 4.03 4.34 -12.50
N GLU A 108 3.24 3.28 -12.64
CA GLU A 108 1.86 3.34 -13.15
C GLU A 108 1.03 2.15 -12.67
N ILE A 109 -0.29 2.24 -12.80
CA ILE A 109 -1.15 1.06 -12.86
C ILE A 109 -1.40 0.78 -14.34
N PRO A 110 -0.77 -0.25 -14.93
CA PRO A 110 -0.86 -0.51 -16.35
C PRO A 110 -2.30 -0.83 -16.80
N ALA A 111 -2.67 -0.44 -18.01
CA ALA A 111 -3.96 -0.75 -18.62
C ALA A 111 -4.33 -2.24 -18.54
N ALA A 112 -3.35 -3.11 -18.80
CA ALA A 112 -3.54 -4.56 -18.73
C ALA A 112 -3.88 -5.10 -17.33
N ARG A 113 -3.73 -4.30 -16.29
CA ARG A 113 -3.90 -4.71 -14.88
C ARG A 113 -4.95 -3.91 -14.12
N ASN A 114 -5.57 -2.93 -14.73
CA ASN A 114 -6.53 -2.06 -14.06
C ASN A 114 -7.98 -2.26 -14.53
N GLY A 115 -8.19 -2.98 -15.62
CA GLY A 115 -9.51 -3.18 -16.21
C GLY A 115 -9.96 -2.01 -17.10
N LEU A 116 -9.10 -1.01 -17.31
CA LEU A 116 -9.30 0.09 -18.26
C LEU A 116 -8.37 -0.10 -19.47
N ASN A 117 -8.70 0.55 -20.58
CA ASN A 117 -7.82 0.58 -21.76
C ASN A 117 -6.70 1.61 -21.66
N LYS A 118 -6.54 2.26 -20.51
CA LYS A 118 -5.55 3.30 -20.24
C LYS A 118 -4.82 3.04 -18.92
N SER A 119 -3.54 3.41 -18.86
CA SER A 119 -2.76 3.36 -17.62
C SER A 119 -3.12 4.51 -16.69
N VAL A 120 -3.13 4.26 -15.38
CA VAL A 120 -3.14 5.33 -14.38
C VAL A 120 -1.69 5.75 -14.13
N LYS A 121 -1.38 7.02 -14.39
CA LYS A 121 -0.04 7.57 -14.16
C LYS A 121 0.35 7.49 -12.70
N GLY A 122 1.63 7.26 -12.43
CA GLY A 122 2.12 7.09 -11.06
C GLY A 122 1.92 8.30 -10.16
N GLU A 123 1.98 9.51 -10.70
CA GLU A 123 1.66 10.75 -9.99
C GLU A 123 0.21 10.82 -9.50
N ASN A 124 -0.69 10.04 -10.12
CA ASN A 124 -2.10 9.95 -9.77
C ASN A 124 -2.43 8.71 -8.94
N ALA A 125 -1.43 7.99 -8.46
CA ALA A 125 -1.61 6.75 -7.73
C ALA A 125 -0.74 6.66 -6.48
N VAL A 126 -1.16 5.80 -5.55
CA VAL A 126 -0.44 5.51 -4.31
C VAL A 126 -0.03 4.05 -4.26
N GLU A 127 1.08 3.82 -3.59
CA GLU A 127 1.62 2.50 -3.33
C GLU A 127 2.01 2.33 -1.86
N PRO A 128 1.84 1.12 -1.30
CA PRO A 128 2.35 0.84 0.03
C PRO A 128 3.88 0.69 0.01
N VAL A 129 4.51 1.17 1.07
CA VAL A 129 5.96 1.05 1.29
C VAL A 129 6.23 -0.24 2.04
N GLY A 130 7.00 -1.12 1.43
CA GLY A 130 7.37 -2.41 2.00
C GLY A 130 8.85 -2.73 1.84
N ASN A 131 9.26 -3.85 2.38
CA ASN A 131 10.57 -4.40 2.09
C ASN A 131 10.48 -5.18 0.78
N THR A 132 11.31 -4.82 -0.17
CA THR A 132 11.52 -5.57 -1.41
C THR A 132 12.92 -6.18 -1.38
N ILE A 133 13.08 -7.36 -1.96
CA ILE A 133 14.41 -7.97 -2.10
C ILE A 133 14.89 -7.67 -3.52
N GLN A 134 15.90 -6.81 -3.63
CA GLN A 134 16.55 -6.49 -4.90
C GLN A 134 18.01 -6.91 -4.86
N GLY A 135 18.42 -7.76 -5.79
CA GLY A 135 19.80 -8.29 -5.82
C GLY A 135 20.22 -9.05 -4.57
N GLY A 136 19.30 -9.75 -3.91
CA GLY A 136 19.55 -10.49 -2.67
C GLY A 136 19.64 -9.63 -1.40
N LYS A 137 19.43 -8.32 -1.50
CA LYS A 137 19.42 -7.38 -0.36
C LYS A 137 18.01 -6.85 -0.11
N ALA A 138 17.59 -6.81 1.15
CA ALA A 138 16.37 -6.16 1.55
C ALA A 138 16.48 -4.65 1.34
N GLN A 139 15.61 -4.09 0.51
CA GLN A 139 15.49 -2.65 0.28
C GLN A 139 14.09 -2.18 0.63
N LYS A 140 13.99 -0.99 1.22
CA LYS A 140 12.71 -0.35 1.47
C LYS A 140 12.26 0.33 0.17
N GLY A 141 11.20 -0.19 -0.43
CA GLY A 141 10.67 0.30 -1.69
C GLY A 141 9.15 0.28 -1.75
N GLY A 142 8.57 0.70 -2.87
CA GLY A 142 7.15 0.57 -3.12
C GLY A 142 6.76 -0.83 -3.57
N CYS A 143 5.56 -1.24 -3.19
CA CYS A 143 5.00 -2.54 -3.61
C CYS A 143 4.34 -2.50 -5.00
N GLY A 144 4.30 -1.35 -5.65
CA GLY A 144 3.56 -1.08 -6.87
C GLY A 144 2.26 -0.32 -6.60
N ALA A 145 1.89 0.53 -7.55
CA ALA A 145 0.69 1.35 -7.48
C ALA A 145 -0.57 0.47 -7.34
N VAL A 146 -1.41 0.76 -6.35
CA VAL A 146 -2.58 -0.09 -6.05
C VAL A 146 -3.89 0.67 -6.09
N LEU A 147 -3.88 1.95 -5.80
CA LEU A 147 -5.05 2.82 -5.79
C LEU A 147 -4.69 4.13 -6.49
N GLY A 148 -5.50 4.58 -7.41
CA GLY A 148 -5.25 5.80 -8.14
C GLY A 148 -6.49 6.33 -8.86
N ILE A 149 -6.36 7.50 -9.47
CA ILE A 149 -7.41 8.14 -10.25
C ILE A 149 -6.94 8.25 -11.70
N GLU A 150 -7.73 7.65 -12.59
CA GLU A 150 -7.58 7.82 -14.03
C GLU A 150 -8.29 9.11 -14.42
N THR A 151 -7.51 10.12 -14.81
CA THR A 151 -8.01 11.48 -14.96
C THR A 151 -8.74 11.73 -16.28
N ASP A 152 -8.53 10.93 -17.32
CA ASP A 152 -9.24 11.13 -18.58
C ASP A 152 -10.73 10.75 -18.47
N SER A 153 -11.04 9.75 -17.64
CA SER A 153 -12.41 9.27 -17.42
C SER A 153 -12.98 9.58 -16.04
N GLY A 154 -12.16 10.11 -15.13
CA GLY A 154 -12.59 10.41 -13.76
C GLY A 154 -12.93 9.14 -12.95
N ILE A 155 -12.21 8.06 -13.18
CA ILE A 155 -12.44 6.78 -12.53
C ILE A 155 -11.38 6.52 -11.46
N MET A 156 -11.82 6.19 -10.24
CA MET A 156 -10.93 5.63 -9.23
C MET A 156 -10.68 4.17 -9.53
N VAL A 157 -9.42 3.80 -9.62
CA VAL A 157 -8.95 2.44 -9.91
C VAL A 157 -8.34 1.84 -8.64
N PHE A 158 -8.85 0.70 -8.23
CA PHE A 158 -8.22 -0.16 -7.23
C PHE A 158 -7.74 -1.44 -7.92
N ALA A 159 -6.42 -1.62 -7.98
CA ALA A 159 -5.76 -2.70 -8.73
C ALA A 159 -4.78 -3.50 -7.85
N PRO A 160 -5.28 -4.34 -6.94
CA PRO A 160 -4.42 -5.12 -6.05
C PRO A 160 -3.59 -6.19 -6.79
N ASN A 161 -3.93 -6.54 -8.03
CA ASN A 161 -3.12 -7.42 -8.88
C ASN A 161 -1.82 -6.74 -9.37
N ASN A 162 -1.68 -5.43 -9.21
CA ASN A 162 -0.45 -4.70 -9.50
C ASN A 162 0.56 -4.74 -8.34
N LEU A 163 0.13 -5.17 -7.15
CA LEU A 163 1.01 -5.35 -5.99
C LEU A 163 2.01 -6.49 -6.22
N GLY A 164 3.27 -6.26 -5.85
CA GLY A 164 4.33 -7.25 -5.99
C GLY A 164 4.79 -7.49 -7.43
N GLN A 165 4.28 -6.71 -8.38
CA GLN A 165 4.68 -6.77 -9.79
C GLN A 165 5.68 -5.66 -10.10
N ASN A 166 6.64 -5.99 -10.95
CA ASN A 166 7.71 -5.07 -11.32
C ASN A 166 7.24 -3.97 -12.25
N ASN A 167 7.03 -2.78 -11.74
CA ASN A 167 7.14 -1.57 -12.54
C ASN A 167 8.56 -1.01 -12.32
N GLY A 168 9.55 -1.61 -12.99
CA GLY A 168 10.94 -1.15 -12.94
C GLY A 168 11.77 -1.58 -11.73
N HIS A 169 11.20 -2.29 -10.74
CA HIS A 169 11.90 -2.61 -9.49
C HIS A 169 12.10 -4.10 -9.17
N THR A 170 11.63 -5.02 -10.00
CA THR A 170 11.83 -6.44 -9.72
C THR A 170 12.04 -7.26 -10.98
N SER A 171 13.24 -7.27 -11.49
CA SER A 171 13.72 -8.43 -12.22
C SER A 171 14.07 -9.50 -11.17
N GLY A 172 13.28 -10.57 -11.07
CA GLY A 172 13.71 -11.78 -10.43
C GLY A 172 13.25 -12.08 -9.01
N ILE A 173 12.02 -11.79 -8.61
CA ILE A 173 11.45 -12.48 -7.45
C ILE A 173 11.09 -13.90 -7.90
N THR A 174 11.99 -14.85 -7.65
CA THR A 174 11.64 -16.27 -7.74
C THR A 174 10.68 -16.61 -6.59
N ALA A 175 9.68 -17.42 -6.86
CA ALA A 175 8.59 -17.78 -5.95
C ALA A 175 9.07 -18.31 -4.56
N ASN A 176 10.34 -18.67 -4.41
CA ASN A 176 10.92 -19.15 -3.16
C ASN A 176 11.50 -18.06 -2.24
N GLN A 177 11.74 -16.83 -2.73
CA GLN A 177 12.32 -15.75 -1.92
C GLN A 177 11.24 -14.84 -1.31
N ALA A 178 10.00 -14.92 -1.78
CA ALA A 178 8.92 -13.99 -1.46
C ALA A 178 7.97 -14.45 -0.35
N LYS A 179 8.20 -15.60 0.28
CA LYS A 179 7.23 -16.20 1.23
C LYS A 179 6.91 -15.35 2.46
N ASN A 180 7.73 -14.36 2.79
CA ASN A 180 7.56 -13.50 3.97
C ASN A 180 7.70 -12.01 3.68
N ASP A 181 7.67 -11.59 2.42
CA ASP A 181 7.73 -10.18 2.05
C ASP A 181 6.33 -9.56 2.16
N PHE A 182 6.26 -8.41 2.81
CA PHE A 182 5.01 -7.65 2.99
C PHE A 182 4.26 -7.43 1.67
N CYS A 183 4.95 -7.01 0.60
CA CYS A 183 4.32 -6.75 -0.69
C CYS A 183 3.67 -8.01 -1.28
N THR A 184 4.33 -9.15 -1.17
CA THR A 184 3.82 -10.44 -1.65
C THR A 184 2.65 -10.92 -0.81
N LEU A 185 2.75 -10.84 0.51
CA LEU A 185 1.67 -11.23 1.42
C LEU A 185 0.44 -10.33 1.23
N LEU A 186 0.65 -9.02 1.03
CA LEU A 186 -0.44 -8.10 0.73
C LEU A 186 -1.10 -8.46 -0.61
N SER A 187 -0.34 -8.75 -1.66
CA SER A 187 -0.87 -9.21 -2.95
C SER A 187 -1.67 -10.51 -2.80
N ILE A 188 -1.12 -11.50 -2.12
CA ILE A 188 -1.78 -12.79 -1.87
C ILE A 188 -3.08 -12.61 -1.08
N SER A 189 -3.11 -11.67 -0.13
CA SER A 189 -4.29 -11.41 0.70
C SER A 189 -5.52 -10.93 -0.08
N TYR A 190 -5.33 -10.46 -1.30
CA TYR A 190 -6.41 -10.06 -2.21
C TYR A 190 -6.78 -11.14 -3.24
N LYS A 191 -6.02 -12.23 -3.33
CA LYS A 191 -6.34 -13.35 -4.21
C LYS A 191 -7.49 -14.15 -3.61
N ASN A 192 -8.50 -14.41 -4.42
CA ASN A 192 -9.57 -15.34 -4.13
C ASN A 192 -9.60 -16.44 -5.20
N SER A 193 -10.54 -17.37 -5.11
CA SER A 193 -10.69 -18.48 -6.06
C SER A 193 -10.94 -18.04 -7.51
N ALA A 194 -11.41 -16.80 -7.72
CA ALA A 194 -11.65 -16.18 -9.02
C ALA A 194 -10.48 -15.28 -9.49
N GLY A 195 -9.38 -15.20 -8.74
CA GLY A 195 -8.26 -14.31 -9.00
C GLY A 195 -8.30 -13.03 -8.17
N VAL A 196 -7.50 -12.03 -8.56
CA VAL A 196 -7.46 -10.74 -7.89
C VAL A 196 -8.47 -9.80 -8.55
N GLY A 197 -9.49 -9.39 -7.81
CA GLY A 197 -10.52 -8.48 -8.33
C GLY A 197 -10.05 -7.02 -8.31
N ASN A 198 -10.01 -6.39 -9.49
CA ASN A 198 -9.91 -4.94 -9.57
C ASN A 198 -11.28 -4.32 -9.33
N LYS A 199 -11.29 -3.07 -8.87
CA LYS A 199 -12.51 -2.27 -8.74
C LYS A 199 -12.34 -0.95 -9.47
N LEU A 200 -13.33 -0.62 -10.27
CA LEU A 200 -13.46 0.65 -10.97
C LEU A 200 -14.63 1.39 -10.34
N ILE A 201 -14.39 2.57 -9.81
CA ILE A 201 -15.40 3.37 -9.13
C ILE A 201 -15.47 4.72 -9.86
N PRO A 202 -16.57 5.00 -10.60
CA PRO A 202 -16.77 6.28 -11.24
C PRO A 202 -16.83 7.39 -10.18
N LEU A 203 -16.04 8.43 -10.36
CA LEU A 203 -16.04 9.65 -9.53
C LEU A 203 -16.69 10.83 -10.26
N ALA A 204 -16.66 10.83 -11.60
CA ALA A 204 -17.31 11.84 -12.40
C ALA A 204 -18.79 11.48 -12.62
N SER A 205 -19.67 12.48 -12.49
CA SER A 205 -21.11 12.31 -12.68
C SER A 205 -21.56 12.21 -14.16
N THR A 206 -20.63 12.33 -15.11
CA THR A 206 -20.89 12.45 -16.54
C THR A 206 -20.45 11.24 -17.38
N GLY A 207 -19.97 10.17 -16.76
CA GLY A 207 -19.56 8.99 -17.49
C GLY A 207 -20.73 8.01 -17.69
N THR A 208 -21.23 7.87 -18.93
CA THR A 208 -21.94 6.66 -19.34
C THR A 208 -20.97 5.51 -19.16
N VAL A 209 -21.18 4.71 -18.12
CA VAL A 209 -20.46 3.44 -17.95
C VAL A 209 -21.12 2.48 -18.92
N GLU A 210 -20.50 2.25 -20.07
CA GLU A 210 -20.81 1.08 -20.88
C GLU A 210 -20.21 -0.14 -20.16
N PHE A 211 -21.06 -1.05 -19.73
CA PHE A 211 -20.71 -2.33 -19.11
C PHE A 211 -20.39 -3.37 -20.18
#